data_c3c66b886ba5e477fbf83116c88ddb27
#
_entry.id   c3c66b886ba5e477fbf83116c88ddb27
#
_cell.length_a   1.000
_cell.length_b   1.000
_cell.length_c   1.000
_cell.angle_alpha   90.00
_cell.angle_beta   90.00
_cell.angle_gamma   90.00
#
_symmetry.space_group_name_H-M   'P 1'
#
loop_
_entity.id
_entity.type
_entity.pdbx_description
1 polymer ?
#
loop_
_entity_poly.entity_id
_entity_poly.type
_entity_poly.pdbx_seq_one_letter_code
_entity_poly.pdbx_strand_id
1 'polypeptide(L)'
;MRQTADCEGRVKILYVEHDDNNLYMLKTRLERCSDFEVLAVEDSEQGCKLAVTEHPDVILIDLEMPVMDRWEPVRSLKEDPRTRNIPIIGMSAYAEASEREKALATGCDEFDAKPIKFESLVATIRRVLPKPK
;
A
#
# COMPACT_ATOMS: atom_id res chain seq x y z
N MET A 1 -0.55 11.33 23.54
CA MET A 1 -0.22 11.44 22.77
C MET A 1 0.49 10.80 22.33
N ARG A 2 0.64 10.45 22.08
CA ARG A 2 1.43 9.89 21.60
C ARG A 2 2.39 10.48 21.14
N GLN A 3 2.87 10.73 21.14
CA GLN A 3 3.65 11.27 20.84
C GLN A 3 4.10 11.57 20.13
N THR A 4 4.40 11.60 20.11
CA THR A 4 4.90 11.86 19.54
C THR A 4 5.20 12.19 18.84
N ALA A 5 5.56 12.47 18.88
CA ALA A 5 5.82 12.78 18.30
C ALA A 5 5.64 12.84 17.36
N ASP A 6 5.83 13.27 17.25
CA ASP A 6 5.68 13.27 16.26
C ASP A 6 5.21 12.65 15.37
N CYS A 7 5.70 12.65 14.88
CA CYS A 7 5.10 11.75 13.94
C CYS A 7 4.46 10.60 14.61
N GLU A 8 4.48 10.67 15.87
CA GLU A 8 3.69 9.72 16.59
C GLU A 8 2.26 9.91 16.22
N GLY A 9 1.57 8.85 15.97
CA GLY A 9 0.21 8.89 15.53
C GLY A 9 0.02 9.01 14.04
N ARG A 10 1.08 9.27 13.29
CA ARG A 10 0.97 9.26 11.85
C ARG A 10 0.99 7.84 11.33
N VAL A 11 0.20 7.60 10.30
CA VAL A 11 0.17 6.31 9.61
C VAL A 11 1.23 6.36 8.51
N LYS A 12 2.16 5.43 8.56
CA LYS A 12 3.22 5.36 7.56
C LYS A 12 2.75 4.46 6.41
N ILE A 13 2.67 5.02 5.22
CA ILE A 13 2.19 4.33 4.02
C ILE A 13 3.37 4.12 3.08
N LEU A 14 3.59 2.88 2.67
CA LEU A 14 4.53 2.58 1.60
C LEU A 14 3.74 2.45 0.31
N TYR A 15 4.04 3.29 -0.68
CA TYR A 15 3.28 3.33 -1.92
C TYR A 15 4.22 2.93 -3.07
N VAL A 16 3.89 1.86 -3.76
CA VAL A 16 4.70 1.31 -4.86
C VAL A 16 3.93 1.53 -6.16
N GLU A 17 4.47 2.37 -7.03
CA GLU A 17 3.80 2.78 -8.26
C GLU A 17 4.85 3.19 -9.29
N HIS A 18 4.77 2.64 -10.50
CA HIS A 18 5.78 2.95 -11.52
C HIS A 18 5.50 4.22 -12.32
N ASP A 19 4.27 4.71 -12.32
CA ASP A 19 3.91 5.91 -13.07
C ASP A 19 4.18 7.13 -12.21
N ASP A 20 5.12 7.98 -12.66
CA ASP A 20 5.53 9.14 -11.88
C ASP A 20 4.39 10.10 -11.56
N ASN A 21 3.49 10.29 -12.52
CA ASN A 21 2.37 11.21 -12.31
C ASN A 21 1.42 10.67 -11.26
N ASN A 22 1.07 9.39 -11.33
CA ASN A 22 0.20 8.80 -10.34
C ASN A 22 0.86 8.82 -8.97
N LEU A 23 2.15 8.49 -8.93
CA LEU A 23 2.90 8.48 -7.69
C LEU A 23 2.87 9.85 -7.02
N TYR A 24 3.20 10.89 -7.78
CA TYR A 24 3.25 12.24 -7.24
C TYR A 24 1.87 12.71 -6.79
N MET A 25 0.85 12.48 -7.60
CA MET A 25 -0.49 12.98 -7.30
C MET A 25 -1.06 12.33 -6.06
N LEU A 26 -0.96 11.01 -5.97
CA LEU A 26 -1.55 10.32 -4.82
C LEU A 26 -0.75 10.58 -3.56
N LYS A 27 0.59 10.59 -3.66
CA LYS A 27 1.44 10.92 -2.52
C LYS A 27 1.08 12.29 -1.96
N THR A 28 0.97 13.29 -2.86
CA THR A 28 0.66 14.65 -2.44
C THR A 28 -0.69 14.71 -1.74
N ARG A 29 -1.69 14.05 -2.31
CA ARG A 29 -3.03 14.08 -1.71
C ARG A 29 -3.07 13.39 -0.36
N LEU A 30 -2.39 12.26 -0.24
CA LEU A 30 -2.36 11.55 1.03
C LEU A 30 -1.63 12.35 2.10
N GLU A 31 -0.55 13.02 1.72
CA GLU A 31 0.21 13.79 2.69
C GLU A 31 -0.50 15.06 3.13
N ARG A 32 -1.48 15.51 2.38
CA ARG A 32 -2.32 16.62 2.83
C ARG A 32 -3.20 16.22 4.01
N CYS A 33 -3.46 14.93 4.14
CA CYS A 33 -4.07 14.42 5.35
C CYS A 33 -2.96 14.35 6.39
N SER A 34 -3.05 15.16 7.42
CA SER A 34 -1.96 15.26 8.38
C SER A 34 -1.67 13.95 9.11
N ASP A 35 -2.58 12.98 8.99
CA ASP A 35 -2.41 11.67 9.63
C ASP A 35 -1.44 10.77 8.90
N PHE A 36 -1.07 11.08 7.64
CA PHE A 36 -0.34 10.14 6.80
C PHE A 36 1.04 10.64 6.46
N GLU A 37 1.98 9.72 6.50
CA GLU A 37 3.33 9.93 5.98
C GLU A 37 3.54 8.90 4.87
N VAL A 38 3.99 9.33 3.68
CA VAL A 38 4.06 8.45 2.52
C VAL A 38 5.50 8.25 2.08
N LEU A 39 5.90 6.97 1.99
CA LEU A 39 7.15 6.58 1.36
C LEU A 39 6.79 6.06 -0.03
N ALA A 40 7.25 6.76 -1.07
CA ALA A 40 6.88 6.40 -2.44
C ALA A 40 8.08 5.86 -3.19
N VAL A 41 7.91 4.72 -3.86
CA VAL A 41 8.96 4.12 -4.65
C VAL A 41 8.39 3.68 -5.99
N GLU A 42 9.28 3.55 -6.97
CA GLU A 42 8.85 3.28 -8.34
C GLU A 42 8.96 1.82 -8.72
N ASP A 43 9.65 0.99 -7.94
CA ASP A 43 9.73 -0.42 -8.27
C ASP A 43 9.47 -1.27 -7.05
N SER A 44 9.04 -2.51 -7.31
CA SER A 44 8.61 -3.40 -6.25
C SER A 44 9.76 -3.96 -5.45
N GLU A 45 10.94 -4.10 -6.06
CA GLU A 45 12.10 -4.60 -5.32
C GLU A 45 12.48 -3.64 -4.21
N GLN A 46 12.54 -2.34 -4.55
CA GLN A 46 12.84 -1.33 -3.55
C GLN A 46 11.73 -1.24 -2.52
N GLY A 47 10.48 -1.42 -2.96
CA GLY A 47 9.35 -1.42 -2.05
C GLY A 47 9.46 -2.52 -1.01
N CYS A 48 9.83 -3.72 -1.43
CA CYS A 48 9.98 -4.83 -0.50
C CYS A 48 11.11 -4.57 0.49
N LYS A 49 12.21 -3.97 0.04
CA LYS A 49 13.32 -3.64 0.95
C LYS A 49 12.89 -2.61 1.98
N LEU A 50 12.17 -1.59 1.55
CA LEU A 50 11.70 -0.56 2.47
C LEU A 50 10.68 -1.12 3.46
N ALA A 51 9.86 -2.06 3.03
CA ALA A 51 8.90 -2.68 3.95
C ALA A 51 9.63 -3.33 5.13
N VAL A 52 10.77 -3.96 4.86
CA VAL A 52 11.56 -4.59 5.92
C VAL A 52 12.18 -3.56 6.85
N THR A 53 12.74 -2.48 6.30
CA THR A 53 13.50 -1.54 7.12
C THR A 53 12.61 -0.49 7.78
N GLU A 54 11.54 -0.07 7.12
CA GLU A 54 10.71 1.03 7.60
C GLU A 54 9.47 0.58 8.36
N HIS A 55 9.06 -0.69 8.20
CA HIS A 55 7.88 -1.24 8.86
C HIS A 55 6.66 -0.33 8.70
N PRO A 56 6.24 -0.08 7.44
CA PRO A 56 5.06 0.78 7.25
C PRO A 56 3.82 0.15 7.86
N ASP A 57 2.84 0.99 8.12
CA ASP A 57 1.57 0.52 8.68
C ASP A 57 0.68 -0.10 7.62
N VAL A 58 0.87 0.29 6.36
CA VAL A 58 0.11 -0.26 5.25
C VAL A 58 0.92 -0.08 3.97
N ILE A 59 0.73 -1.00 3.02
CA ILE A 59 1.40 -0.96 1.73
C ILE A 59 0.35 -0.82 0.65
N LEU A 60 0.50 0.21 -0.20
CA LEU A 60 -0.29 0.36 -1.42
C LEU A 60 0.58 -0.10 -2.57
N ILE A 61 0.12 -1.08 -3.33
CA ILE A 61 0.93 -1.61 -4.42
C ILE A 61 0.14 -1.65 -5.73
N ASP A 62 0.73 -1.08 -6.77
CA ASP A 62 0.18 -1.11 -8.11
C ASP A 62 0.41 -2.50 -8.71
N LEU A 63 -0.67 -3.22 -8.99
CA LEU A 63 -0.57 -4.57 -9.52
C LEU A 63 -0.28 -4.58 -11.01
N GLU A 64 -0.19 -3.42 -11.65
CA GLU A 64 0.12 -3.31 -13.08
C GLU A 64 1.57 -2.92 -13.33
N MET A 65 2.43 -3.11 -12.34
CA MET A 65 3.84 -2.81 -12.50
C MET A 65 4.43 -3.66 -13.62
N PRO A 66 5.38 -3.12 -14.39
CA PRO A 66 5.98 -3.88 -15.48
C PRO A 66 7.02 -4.87 -14.96
N VAL A 67 6.54 -5.94 -14.35
CA VAL A 67 7.37 -7.03 -13.85
C VAL A 67 6.88 -8.32 -14.48
N MET A 68 7.73 -9.34 -14.49
CA MET A 68 7.37 -10.61 -15.10
C MET A 68 6.18 -11.24 -14.40
N ASP A 69 6.14 -11.16 -13.08
CA ASP A 69 5.06 -11.73 -12.30
C ASP A 69 4.56 -10.64 -11.35
N ARG A 70 3.41 -10.08 -11.67
CA ARG A 70 2.88 -8.96 -10.89
C ARG A 70 2.43 -9.38 -9.49
N TRP A 71 2.26 -10.66 -9.26
CA TRP A 71 1.87 -11.16 -7.94
C TRP A 71 3.06 -11.43 -7.04
N GLU A 72 4.26 -11.49 -7.62
CA GLU A 72 5.47 -11.84 -6.89
C GLU A 72 5.74 -10.90 -5.72
N PRO A 73 5.62 -9.57 -5.88
CA PRO A 73 5.91 -8.68 -4.73
C PRO A 73 4.97 -8.95 -3.55
N VAL A 74 3.69 -9.22 -3.83
CA VAL A 74 2.74 -9.51 -2.76
C VAL A 74 3.12 -10.82 -2.07
N ARG A 75 3.43 -11.84 -2.86
CA ARG A 75 3.82 -13.13 -2.27
C ARG A 75 5.08 -12.98 -1.41
N SER A 76 6.08 -12.25 -1.92
CA SER A 76 7.32 -12.05 -1.18
C SER A 76 7.06 -11.39 0.17
N LEU A 77 6.22 -10.37 0.18
CA LEU A 77 5.92 -9.67 1.42
C LEU A 77 5.17 -10.56 2.40
N LYS A 78 4.26 -11.38 1.90
CA LYS A 78 3.46 -12.23 2.80
C LYS A 78 4.21 -13.46 3.26
N GLU A 79 5.26 -13.88 2.54
CA GLU A 79 6.08 -15.01 2.96
C GLU A 79 7.19 -14.63 3.92
N ASP A 80 7.52 -13.35 4.02
CA ASP A 80 8.61 -12.89 4.86
C ASP A 80 8.07 -12.58 6.26
N PRO A 81 8.59 -13.26 7.31
CA PRO A 81 8.08 -13.00 8.66
C PRO A 81 8.19 -11.55 9.11
N ARG A 82 9.09 -10.79 8.50
CA ARG A 82 9.28 -9.39 8.88
C ARG A 82 8.21 -8.47 8.31
N THR A 83 7.48 -8.92 7.26
CA THR A 83 6.52 -8.05 6.58
C THR A 83 5.13 -8.67 6.45
N ARG A 84 4.98 -9.95 6.76
CA ARG A 84 3.73 -10.66 6.45
C ARG A 84 2.51 -10.10 7.19
N ASN A 85 2.72 -9.40 8.29
CA ASN A 85 1.61 -8.85 9.05
C ASN A 85 1.23 -7.44 8.63
N ILE A 86 1.97 -6.84 7.68
CA ILE A 86 1.64 -5.52 7.18
C ILE A 86 0.50 -5.63 6.17
N PRO A 87 -0.60 -4.89 6.35
CA PRO A 87 -1.71 -4.95 5.39
C PRO A 87 -1.28 -4.45 4.02
N ILE A 88 -1.74 -5.12 2.97
CA ILE A 88 -1.44 -4.76 1.59
C ILE A 88 -2.73 -4.45 0.86
N ILE A 89 -2.79 -3.29 0.21
CA ILE A 89 -3.90 -2.91 -0.65
C ILE A 89 -3.40 -2.94 -2.08
N GLY A 90 -3.92 -3.86 -2.88
CA GLY A 90 -3.57 -3.94 -4.29
C GLY A 90 -4.44 -2.99 -5.10
N MET A 91 -3.88 -2.39 -6.14
CA MET A 91 -4.60 -1.45 -7.00
C MET A 91 -4.43 -1.87 -8.45
N SER A 92 -5.51 -1.86 -9.23
CA SER A 92 -5.46 -2.28 -10.63
C SER A 92 -6.60 -1.67 -11.41
N ALA A 93 -6.33 -1.36 -12.68
CA ALA A 93 -7.38 -0.95 -13.61
C ALA A 93 -8.25 -2.14 -14.02
N TYR A 94 -7.74 -3.35 -13.83
CA TYR A 94 -8.49 -4.56 -14.17
C TYR A 94 -9.33 -4.96 -12.97
N ALA A 95 -10.57 -4.46 -12.93
CA ALA A 95 -11.40 -4.57 -11.73
C ALA A 95 -12.42 -5.69 -11.80
N GLU A 96 -12.22 -6.66 -12.70
CA GLU A 96 -13.10 -7.81 -12.76
C GLU A 96 -13.02 -8.63 -11.48
N ALA A 97 -14.08 -9.38 -11.22
CA ALA A 97 -14.12 -10.22 -10.02
C ALA A 97 -12.95 -11.19 -9.96
N SER A 98 -12.52 -11.73 -11.10
CA SER A 98 -11.40 -12.68 -11.12
C SER A 98 -10.09 -12.02 -10.69
N GLU A 99 -9.88 -10.77 -11.10
CA GLU A 99 -8.67 -10.04 -10.71
C GLU A 99 -8.67 -9.79 -9.21
N ARG A 100 -9.81 -9.34 -8.68
CA ARG A 100 -9.95 -9.11 -7.26
C ARG A 100 -9.71 -10.38 -6.45
N GLU A 101 -10.30 -11.50 -6.91
CA GLU A 101 -10.13 -12.77 -6.22
C GLU A 101 -8.67 -13.21 -6.23
N LYS A 102 -7.99 -13.01 -7.35
CA LYS A 102 -6.58 -13.38 -7.45
C LYS A 102 -5.73 -12.54 -6.50
N ALA A 103 -6.02 -11.24 -6.42
CA ALA A 103 -5.29 -10.37 -5.52
C ALA A 103 -5.44 -10.82 -4.07
N LEU A 104 -6.68 -11.09 -3.67
CA LEU A 104 -6.94 -11.50 -2.29
C LEU A 104 -6.34 -12.88 -2.00
N ALA A 105 -6.42 -13.80 -2.97
CA ALA A 105 -5.86 -15.13 -2.80
C ALA A 105 -4.34 -15.10 -2.69
N THR A 106 -3.70 -14.14 -3.35
CA THR A 106 -2.25 -14.01 -3.31
C THR A 106 -1.77 -13.43 -1.98
N GLY A 107 -2.60 -12.66 -1.31
CA GLY A 107 -2.25 -12.13 0.00
C GLY A 107 -2.60 -10.67 0.23
N CYS A 108 -3.20 -10.00 -0.77
CA CYS A 108 -3.68 -8.64 -0.54
C CYS A 108 -4.81 -8.67 0.48
N ASP A 109 -4.78 -7.73 1.39
CA ASP A 109 -5.83 -7.61 2.39
C ASP A 109 -7.04 -6.88 1.83
N GLU A 110 -6.81 -5.99 0.85
CA GLU A 110 -7.88 -5.26 0.18
C GLU A 110 -7.46 -5.02 -1.26
N PHE A 111 -8.43 -4.64 -2.08
CA PHE A 111 -8.22 -4.39 -3.50
C PHE A 111 -9.04 -3.17 -3.91
N ASP A 112 -8.37 -2.20 -4.54
CA ASP A 112 -9.04 -1.00 -5.05
C ASP A 112 -8.87 -0.91 -6.55
N ALA A 113 -9.95 -0.53 -7.24
CA ALA A 113 -9.93 -0.36 -8.68
C ALA A 113 -9.44 1.03 -9.05
N LYS A 114 -8.73 1.11 -10.16
CA LYS A 114 -8.37 2.40 -10.76
C LYS A 114 -9.46 2.81 -11.73
N PRO A 115 -9.69 4.10 -11.91
CA PRO A 115 -9.00 5.22 -11.27
C PRO A 115 -9.36 5.31 -9.79
N ILE A 116 -8.36 5.65 -9.00
CA ILE A 116 -8.49 5.67 -7.56
C ILE A 116 -9.45 6.79 -7.14
N LYS A 117 -10.44 6.43 -6.35
CA LYS A 117 -11.31 7.41 -5.69
C LYS A 117 -10.72 7.68 -4.32
N PHE A 118 -10.31 8.91 -4.11
CA PHE A 118 -9.49 9.23 -2.95
C PHE A 118 -10.19 8.91 -1.64
N GLU A 119 -11.45 9.32 -1.49
CA GLU A 119 -12.16 9.06 -0.25
C GLU A 119 -12.33 7.57 0.01
N SER A 120 -12.56 6.81 -1.07
CA SER A 120 -12.68 5.36 -0.96
C SER A 120 -11.37 4.73 -0.52
N LEU A 121 -10.27 5.20 -1.09
CA LEU A 121 -8.95 4.68 -0.73
C LEU A 121 -8.63 4.98 0.72
N VAL A 122 -8.90 6.19 1.19
CA VAL A 122 -8.65 6.54 2.59
C VAL A 122 -9.47 5.65 3.50
N ALA A 123 -10.73 5.40 3.16
CA ALA A 123 -11.57 4.51 3.96
C ALA A 123 -11.00 3.10 4.01
N THR A 124 -10.50 2.62 2.87
CA THR A 124 -9.89 1.29 2.82
C THR A 124 -8.63 1.23 3.68
N ILE A 125 -7.80 2.27 3.60
CA ILE A 125 -6.60 2.33 4.44
C ILE A 125 -6.98 2.25 5.92
N ARG A 126 -7.94 3.04 6.34
CA ARG A 126 -8.33 3.04 7.75
C ARG A 126 -8.94 1.72 8.18
N ARG A 127 -9.63 1.05 7.24
CA ARG A 127 -10.26 -0.23 7.56
C ARG A 127 -9.25 -1.33 7.83
N VAL A 128 -8.10 -1.32 7.12
CA VAL A 128 -7.10 -2.37 7.30
C VAL A 128 -6.13 -2.10 8.43
N LEU A 129 -6.11 -0.89 8.96
CA LEU A 129 -5.21 -0.56 10.07
C LEU A 129 -5.70 -1.21 11.36
N PRO A 130 -4.76 -1.60 12.25
CA PRO A 130 -5.19 -2.11 13.56
C PRO A 130 -5.96 -1.05 14.30
N LYS A 131 -6.99 -1.47 15.01
CA LYS A 131 -7.78 -0.53 15.77
C LYS A 131 -7.00 -0.05 16.99
N PRO A 132 -7.16 1.22 17.36
CA PRO A 132 -6.52 1.70 18.61
C PRO A 132 -7.10 0.97 19.81
N LYS A 133 -6.29 0.84 20.79
CA LYS A 133 -6.70 0.17 22.02
C LYS A 133 -7.36 1.08 22.98
#